data_b6ed4d61e72a2ca79015971d0114c541
#
_entry.id   b6ed4d61e72a2ca79015971d0114c541
#
_cell.length_a   1.000
_cell.length_b   1.000
_cell.length_c   1.000
_cell.angle_alpha   90.00
_cell.angle_beta   90.00
_cell.angle_gamma   90.00
#
_symmetry.space_group_name_H-M   'P 1'
#
loop_
_entity.id
_entity.type
_entity.pdbx_description
1 polymer ?
#
loop_
_entity_poly.entity_id
_entity_poly.type
_entity_poly.pdbx_seq_one_letter_code
_entity_poly.pdbx_strand_id
1 'polypeptide(L)'
;VAERDRLREQFYAIKAKAAGEGFFRRGKEQELYLNEANDLLYSILSQVKIKYPENSRASTLIKSMLEANPRAGACEEIIKLVQEALTSNGGKLNKTAKAKLIEAGFSIEEGGSHYKIVFHDSRYMFTVAKTPSEYREGKNLLSNIRNVVDVERKI
;
A
#
# COMPACT_ATOMS: atom_id res chain seq x y z
N VAL A 1 9.54 18.34 -0.95
CA VAL A 1 9.58 17.19 -0.03
C VAL A 1 9.23 17.65 1.38
N ALA A 2 9.95 18.60 1.97
CA ALA A 2 9.71 19.07 3.34
C ALA A 2 8.31 19.71 3.53
N GLU A 3 7.82 20.46 2.55
CA GLU A 3 6.49 21.09 2.60
C GLU A 3 5.37 20.04 2.51
N ARG A 4 5.52 19.05 1.65
CA ARG A 4 4.59 17.92 1.54
C ARG A 4 4.51 17.14 2.85
N ASP A 5 5.64 16.87 3.46
CA ASP A 5 5.71 16.13 4.72
C ASP A 5 5.11 16.93 5.87
N ARG A 6 5.36 18.24 5.91
CA ARG A 6 4.74 19.17 6.87
C ARG A 6 3.21 19.23 6.72
N LEU A 7 2.71 19.35 5.50
CA LEU A 7 1.26 19.36 5.24
C LEU A 7 0.61 18.04 5.64
N ARG A 8 1.30 16.93 5.39
CA ARG A 8 0.89 15.59 5.81
C ARG A 8 0.80 15.49 7.33
N GLU A 9 1.81 15.94 8.06
CA GLU A 9 1.80 15.98 9.52
C GLU A 9 0.67 16.84 10.08
N GLN A 10 0.46 18.02 9.51
CA GLN A 10 -0.64 18.91 9.90
C GLN A 10 -2.00 18.26 9.65
N PHE A 11 -2.18 17.59 8.50
CA PHE A 11 -3.40 16.88 8.18
C PHE A 11 -3.69 15.77 9.19
N TYR A 12 -2.68 14.97 9.55
CA TYR A 12 -2.83 13.92 10.54
C TYR A 12 -3.09 14.45 11.94
N ALA A 13 -2.47 15.55 12.32
CA ALA A 13 -2.73 16.20 13.60
C ALA A 13 -4.17 16.71 13.70
N ILE A 14 -4.70 17.29 12.62
CA ILE A 14 -6.10 17.74 12.54
C ILE A 14 -7.06 16.55 12.59
N LYS A 15 -6.76 15.49 11.84
CA LYS A 15 -7.56 14.25 11.83
C LYS A 15 -7.59 13.61 13.20
N ALA A 16 -6.47 13.56 13.91
CA ALA A 16 -6.39 13.00 15.26
C ALA A 16 -7.20 13.81 16.27
N LYS A 17 -7.18 15.16 16.20
CA LYS A 17 -8.01 16.05 17.03
C LYS A 17 -9.49 15.90 16.73
N ALA A 18 -9.88 15.79 15.47
CA ALA A 18 -11.26 15.61 15.05
C ALA A 18 -11.86 14.25 15.45
N ALA A 19 -11.02 13.20 15.53
CA ALA A 19 -11.44 11.85 15.93
C ALA A 19 -11.68 11.69 17.45
N GLY A 20 -11.34 12.69 18.27
CA GLY A 20 -11.42 12.59 19.73
C GLY A 20 -10.34 11.67 20.33
N GLU A 21 -10.47 11.29 21.60
CA GLU A 21 -9.58 10.31 22.24
C GLU A 21 -9.89 8.90 21.71
N GLY A 22 -9.34 8.58 20.55
CA GLY A 22 -9.40 7.23 20.00
C GLY A 22 -8.69 6.25 20.93
N PHE A 23 -9.32 5.12 21.25
CA PHE A 23 -8.69 4.08 22.06
C PHE A 23 -7.58 3.32 21.33
N PHE A 24 -7.40 3.56 20.02
CA PHE A 24 -6.31 3.03 19.25
C PHE A 24 -5.25 4.11 18.99
N ARG A 25 -4.08 3.94 19.60
CA ARG A 25 -2.98 4.89 19.47
C ARG A 25 -2.08 4.50 18.29
N ARG A 26 -1.67 5.50 17.55
CA ARG A 26 -0.70 5.34 16.48
C ARG A 26 0.70 5.01 17.04
N GLY A 27 1.39 4.05 16.42
CA GLY A 27 2.78 3.76 16.71
C GLY A 27 3.75 4.81 16.13
N LYS A 28 5.05 4.55 16.25
CA LYS A 28 6.11 5.42 15.71
C LYS A 28 6.25 5.32 14.19
N GLU A 29 5.81 4.21 13.60
CA GLU A 29 5.87 4.00 12.16
C GLU A 29 4.93 4.96 11.43
N GLN A 30 5.48 5.67 10.45
CA GLN A 30 4.73 6.63 9.65
C GLN A 30 4.03 5.92 8.49
N GLU A 31 2.85 6.40 8.13
CA GLU A 31 2.21 5.95 6.89
C GLU A 31 3.03 6.40 5.68
N LEU A 32 3.23 5.51 4.73
CA LEU A 32 3.90 5.81 3.47
C LEU A 32 2.98 6.54 2.48
N TYR A 33 1.69 6.30 2.59
CA TYR A 33 0.66 6.98 1.80
C TYR A 33 -0.60 7.19 2.65
N LEU A 34 -1.47 8.06 2.18
CA LEU A 34 -2.68 8.45 2.90
C LEU A 34 -3.63 7.27 3.13
N ASN A 35 -4.12 7.12 4.36
CA ASN A 35 -5.05 6.08 4.79
C ASN A 35 -4.48 4.65 4.82
N GLU A 36 -3.17 4.46 4.75
CA GLU A 36 -2.54 3.15 4.82
C GLU A 36 -2.92 2.37 6.08
N ALA A 37 -2.80 3.00 7.25
CA ALA A 37 -3.15 2.37 8.52
C ALA A 37 -4.66 2.13 8.66
N ASN A 38 -5.50 3.04 8.15
CA ASN A 38 -6.94 2.86 8.14
C ASN A 38 -7.35 1.64 7.30
N ASP A 39 -6.80 1.51 6.11
CA ASP A 39 -7.12 0.41 5.20
C ASP A 39 -6.57 -0.93 5.70
N LEU A 40 -5.40 -0.92 6.37
CA LEU A 40 -4.88 -2.09 7.06
C LEU A 40 -5.84 -2.57 8.16
N LEU A 41 -6.27 -1.68 9.05
CA LEU A 41 -7.21 -2.01 10.12
C LEU A 41 -8.57 -2.45 9.57
N TYR A 42 -9.07 -1.77 8.55
CA TYR A 42 -10.31 -2.17 7.88
C TYR A 42 -10.21 -3.59 7.32
N SER A 43 -9.11 -3.91 6.65
CA SER A 43 -8.86 -5.25 6.10
C SER A 43 -8.80 -6.31 7.19
N ILE A 44 -8.05 -6.09 8.25
CA ILE A 44 -7.93 -7.01 9.39
C ILE A 44 -9.30 -7.24 10.03
N LEU A 45 -10.03 -6.19 10.37
CA LEU A 45 -11.34 -6.28 11.01
C LEU A 45 -12.37 -6.98 10.12
N SER A 46 -12.35 -6.72 8.81
CA SER A 46 -13.24 -7.38 7.86
C SER A 46 -12.97 -8.88 7.78
N GLN A 47 -11.70 -9.30 7.79
CA GLN A 47 -11.31 -10.70 7.73
C GLN A 47 -11.61 -11.45 9.05
N VAL A 48 -11.41 -10.79 10.18
CA VAL A 48 -11.65 -11.37 11.52
C VAL A 48 -13.14 -11.44 11.84
N LYS A 49 -13.95 -10.50 11.37
CA LYS A 49 -15.40 -10.46 11.60
C LYS A 49 -16.10 -11.78 11.28
N ILE A 50 -15.70 -12.42 10.18
CA ILE A 50 -16.29 -13.68 9.71
C ILE A 50 -16.12 -14.83 10.71
N LYS A 51 -15.11 -14.73 11.58
CA LYS A 51 -14.80 -15.76 12.59
C LYS A 51 -15.65 -15.65 13.85
N TYR A 52 -16.41 -14.58 14.01
CA TYR A 52 -17.33 -14.40 15.14
C TYR A 52 -18.77 -14.72 14.73
N PRO A 53 -19.58 -15.27 15.63
CA PRO A 53 -21.02 -15.39 15.39
C PRO A 53 -21.66 -14.04 15.04
N GLU A 54 -22.57 -14.01 14.08
CA GLU A 54 -23.14 -12.79 13.54
C GLU A 54 -23.80 -11.89 14.62
N ASN A 55 -24.43 -12.50 15.60
CA ASN A 55 -25.12 -11.78 16.70
C ASN A 55 -24.26 -11.65 17.97
N SER A 56 -22.96 -11.91 17.87
CA SER A 56 -22.05 -11.75 19.01
C SER A 56 -21.72 -10.28 19.26
N ARG A 57 -21.35 -9.96 20.49
CA ARG A 57 -20.89 -8.61 20.86
C ARG A 57 -19.67 -8.18 20.03
N ALA A 58 -18.74 -9.10 19.79
CA ALA A 58 -17.56 -8.84 18.96
C ALA A 58 -17.95 -8.46 17.53
N SER A 59 -18.84 -9.21 16.90
CA SER A 59 -19.34 -8.92 15.54
C SER A 59 -20.04 -7.56 15.48
N THR A 60 -20.85 -7.21 16.46
CA THR A 60 -21.55 -5.92 16.54
C THR A 60 -20.57 -4.76 16.66
N LEU A 61 -19.55 -4.88 17.53
CA LEU A 61 -18.52 -3.86 17.69
C LEU A 61 -17.69 -3.68 16.43
N ILE A 62 -17.24 -4.77 15.81
CA ILE A 62 -16.47 -4.72 14.59
C ILE A 62 -17.26 -4.06 13.45
N LYS A 63 -18.53 -4.42 13.30
CA LYS A 63 -19.42 -3.79 12.31
C LYS A 63 -19.48 -2.27 12.50
N SER A 64 -19.71 -1.82 13.72
CA SER A 64 -19.78 -0.40 14.06
C SER A 64 -18.45 0.32 13.76
N MET A 65 -17.31 -0.32 14.07
CA MET A 65 -15.98 0.23 13.78
C MET A 65 -15.71 0.34 12.27
N LEU A 66 -16.13 -0.65 11.49
CA LEU A 66 -15.99 -0.62 10.02
C LEU A 66 -16.87 0.48 9.40
N GLU A 67 -18.08 0.66 9.89
CA GLU A 67 -18.98 1.73 9.43
C GLU A 67 -18.44 3.12 9.73
N ALA A 68 -17.80 3.30 10.91
CA ALA A 68 -17.19 4.56 11.31
C ALA A 68 -15.85 4.88 10.58
N ASN A 69 -15.19 3.86 10.05
CA ASN A 69 -13.88 3.98 9.39
C ASN A 69 -13.91 3.33 8.01
N PRO A 70 -14.60 3.91 7.02
CA PRO A 70 -14.72 3.31 5.71
C PRO A 70 -13.37 3.16 5.00
N ARG A 71 -13.25 2.12 4.20
CA ARG A 71 -12.06 1.85 3.40
C ARG A 71 -11.83 2.96 2.37
N ALA A 72 -10.59 3.43 2.24
CA ALA A 72 -10.21 4.42 1.23
C ALA A 72 -9.81 3.77 -0.10
N GLY A 73 -9.18 2.59 -0.08
CA GLY A 73 -8.82 1.84 -1.28
C GLY A 73 -7.51 2.29 -1.95
N ALA A 74 -6.69 3.07 -1.28
CA ALA A 74 -5.44 3.58 -1.85
C ALA A 74 -4.46 2.47 -2.25
N CYS A 75 -4.38 1.40 -1.46
CA CYS A 75 -3.51 0.26 -1.76
C CYS A 75 -3.92 -0.46 -3.05
N GLU A 76 -5.20 -0.61 -3.31
CA GLU A 76 -5.72 -1.22 -4.54
C GLU A 76 -5.29 -0.45 -5.79
N GLU A 77 -5.36 0.88 -5.76
CA GLU A 77 -4.89 1.74 -6.85
C GLU A 77 -3.36 1.62 -7.06
N ILE A 78 -2.59 1.58 -5.98
CA ILE A 78 -1.15 1.37 -6.04
C ILE A 78 -0.81 0.03 -6.70
N ILE A 79 -1.43 -1.05 -6.25
CA ILE A 79 -1.20 -2.40 -6.80
C ILE A 79 -1.63 -2.48 -8.26
N LYS A 80 -2.72 -1.83 -8.65
CA LYS A 80 -3.17 -1.76 -10.04
C LYS A 80 -2.13 -1.08 -10.93
N LEU A 81 -1.59 0.05 -10.53
CA LEU A 81 -0.52 0.75 -11.27
C LEU A 81 0.73 -0.11 -11.41
N VAL A 82 1.14 -0.78 -10.33
CA VAL A 82 2.28 -1.70 -10.34
C VAL A 82 2.03 -2.87 -11.29
N GLN A 83 0.86 -3.47 -11.24
CA GLN A 83 0.49 -4.57 -12.13
C GLN A 83 0.54 -4.14 -13.60
N GLU A 84 -0.05 -3.01 -13.94
CA GLU A 84 -0.02 -2.46 -15.30
C GLU A 84 1.42 -2.19 -15.76
N ALA A 85 2.28 -1.65 -14.88
CA ALA A 85 3.68 -1.37 -15.19
C ALA A 85 4.51 -2.65 -15.45
N LEU A 86 4.32 -3.68 -14.63
CA LEU A 86 5.15 -4.89 -14.67
C LEU A 86 4.65 -5.96 -15.63
N THR A 87 3.39 -5.92 -16.04
CA THR A 87 2.81 -6.93 -16.95
C THR A 87 2.58 -6.42 -18.36
N SER A 88 2.68 -5.13 -18.61
CA SER A 88 2.66 -4.56 -19.94
C SER A 88 4.01 -4.75 -20.66
N ASN A 89 4.00 -4.79 -21.97
CA ASN A 89 5.21 -4.83 -22.79
C ASN A 89 6.21 -5.96 -22.41
N GLY A 90 5.71 -7.15 -22.07
CA GLY A 90 6.54 -8.31 -21.71
C GLY A 90 7.36 -8.15 -20.42
N GLY A 91 6.96 -7.24 -19.52
CA GLY A 91 7.69 -6.94 -18.29
C GLY A 91 8.83 -5.93 -18.44
N LYS A 92 9.09 -5.44 -19.64
CA LYS A 92 10.07 -4.39 -19.88
C LYS A 92 9.56 -3.03 -19.45
N LEU A 93 10.33 -2.32 -18.63
CA LEU A 93 9.99 -0.97 -18.17
C LEU A 93 10.26 0.07 -19.27
N ASN A 94 9.24 0.38 -20.06
CA ASN A 94 9.27 1.53 -20.97
C ASN A 94 8.94 2.83 -20.20
N LYS A 95 8.92 3.94 -20.90
CA LYS A 95 8.62 5.27 -20.31
C LYS A 95 7.24 5.30 -19.59
N THR A 96 6.24 4.68 -20.18
CA THR A 96 4.88 4.60 -19.60
C THR A 96 4.86 3.76 -18.33
N ALA A 97 5.52 2.60 -18.34
CA ALA A 97 5.62 1.73 -17.16
C ALA A 97 6.37 2.43 -16.01
N LYS A 98 7.47 3.11 -16.29
CA LYS A 98 8.20 3.91 -15.30
C LYS A 98 7.33 5.01 -14.70
N ALA A 99 6.56 5.73 -15.52
CA ALA A 99 5.63 6.76 -15.06
C ALA A 99 4.57 6.21 -14.10
N LYS A 100 4.03 5.02 -14.38
CA LYS A 100 3.07 4.33 -13.50
C LYS A 100 3.68 3.93 -12.17
N LEU A 101 4.91 3.42 -12.16
CA LEU A 101 5.62 3.10 -10.92
C LEU A 101 5.86 4.35 -10.06
N ILE A 102 6.25 5.46 -10.68
CA ILE A 102 6.45 6.74 -9.98
C ILE A 102 5.12 7.24 -9.40
N GLU A 103 4.04 7.17 -10.16
CA GLU A 103 2.68 7.50 -9.68
C GLU A 103 2.25 6.62 -8.50
N ALA A 104 2.62 5.35 -8.50
CA ALA A 104 2.34 4.41 -7.43
C ALA A 104 3.17 4.66 -6.14
N GLY A 105 4.18 5.53 -6.19
CA GLY A 105 5.03 5.86 -5.05
C GLY A 105 6.42 5.23 -5.06
N PHE A 106 6.84 4.66 -6.19
CA PHE A 106 8.19 4.13 -6.37
C PHE A 106 9.15 5.20 -6.91
N SER A 107 10.39 5.16 -6.45
CA SER A 107 11.51 5.77 -7.12
C SER A 107 12.27 4.70 -7.93
N ILE A 108 12.89 5.11 -9.03
CA ILE A 108 13.59 4.22 -9.94
C ILE A 108 15.05 4.66 -10.03
N GLU A 109 15.96 3.76 -9.68
CA GLU A 109 17.39 3.94 -9.85
C GLU A 109 17.90 3.00 -10.92
N GLU A 110 18.69 3.51 -11.83
CA GLU A 110 19.31 2.75 -12.89
C GLU A 110 20.67 2.24 -12.46
N GLY A 111 20.93 0.95 -12.62
CA GLY A 111 22.23 0.34 -12.32
C GLY A 111 22.50 -0.88 -13.18
N GLY A 112 23.58 -0.88 -13.96
CA GLY A 112 23.99 -2.02 -14.77
C GLY A 112 22.88 -2.61 -15.65
N SER A 113 22.60 -3.88 -15.49
CA SER A 113 21.55 -4.63 -16.20
C SER A 113 20.18 -4.59 -15.54
N HIS A 114 20.07 -3.91 -14.40
CA HIS A 114 18.85 -3.87 -13.58
C HIS A 114 18.45 -2.45 -13.21
N TYR A 115 17.15 -2.27 -12.95
CA TYR A 115 16.63 -1.12 -12.20
C TYR A 115 16.42 -1.52 -10.75
N LYS A 116 16.69 -0.60 -9.82
CA LYS A 116 16.24 -0.70 -8.43
C LYS A 116 15.01 0.17 -8.29
N ILE A 117 13.90 -0.40 -7.85
CA ILE A 117 12.70 0.33 -7.54
C ILE A 117 12.47 0.33 -6.03
N VAL A 118 12.20 1.48 -5.46
CA VAL A 118 12.06 1.69 -4.01
C VAL A 118 10.69 2.29 -3.71
N PHE A 119 9.91 1.61 -2.89
CA PHE A 119 8.60 2.07 -2.47
C PHE A 119 8.72 2.97 -1.24
N HIS A 120 8.69 4.26 -1.43
CA HIS A 120 8.79 5.33 -0.45
C HIS A 120 10.09 5.37 0.36
N ASP A 121 10.55 4.24 0.94
CA ASP A 121 11.79 4.18 1.69
C ASP A 121 12.64 2.93 1.36
N SER A 122 13.92 2.95 1.70
CA SER A 122 14.89 1.93 1.31
C SER A 122 14.65 0.53 1.89
N ARG A 123 13.77 0.38 2.86
CA ARG A 123 13.37 -0.94 3.40
C ARG A 123 12.57 -1.74 2.38
N TYR A 124 11.91 -1.07 1.44
CA TYR A 124 11.04 -1.68 0.44
C TYR A 124 11.63 -1.52 -0.96
N MET A 125 12.70 -2.26 -1.21
CA MET A 125 13.46 -2.22 -2.46
C MET A 125 13.28 -3.52 -3.24
N PHE A 126 13.13 -3.39 -4.55
CA PHE A 126 12.99 -4.50 -5.49
C PHE A 126 13.89 -4.28 -6.70
N THR A 127 14.30 -5.36 -7.35
CA THR A 127 15.16 -5.33 -8.54
C THR A 127 14.37 -5.78 -9.76
N VAL A 128 14.46 -5.03 -10.84
CA VAL A 128 13.80 -5.30 -12.13
C VAL A 128 14.85 -5.42 -13.22
N ALA A 129 14.83 -6.53 -13.95
CA ALA A 129 15.72 -6.70 -15.11
C ALA A 129 15.39 -5.70 -16.22
N LYS A 130 16.39 -5.07 -16.82
CA LYS A 130 16.22 -4.19 -18.01
C LYS A 130 15.73 -4.94 -19.23
N THR A 131 16.18 -6.19 -19.37
CA THR A 131 15.78 -7.11 -20.42
C THR A 131 15.31 -8.42 -19.78
N PRO A 132 14.01 -8.54 -19.44
CA PRO A 132 13.48 -9.77 -18.87
C PRO A 132 13.68 -10.94 -19.84
N SER A 133 14.25 -12.04 -19.36
CA SER A 133 14.47 -13.26 -20.15
C SER A 133 13.19 -14.11 -20.26
N GLU A 134 12.29 -13.96 -19.29
CA GLU A 134 11.05 -14.72 -19.22
C GLU A 134 9.85 -13.83 -18.87
N TYR A 135 8.72 -14.11 -19.49
CA TYR A 135 7.43 -13.45 -19.18
C TYR A 135 7.03 -13.57 -17.70
N ARG A 136 7.47 -14.65 -17.04
CA ARG A 136 7.17 -14.90 -15.62
C ARG A 136 7.87 -13.95 -14.65
N GLU A 137 8.97 -13.32 -15.05
CA GLU A 137 9.72 -12.41 -14.16
C GLU A 137 8.86 -11.25 -13.65
N GLY A 138 8.07 -10.62 -14.53
CA GLY A 138 7.15 -9.54 -14.15
C GLY A 138 6.07 -10.00 -13.19
N LYS A 139 5.52 -11.20 -13.38
CA LYS A 139 4.50 -11.78 -12.49
C LYS A 139 5.06 -12.15 -11.12
N ASN A 140 6.28 -12.73 -11.10
CA ASN A 140 6.96 -13.07 -9.86
C ASN A 140 7.30 -11.82 -9.06
N LEU A 141 7.78 -10.78 -9.71
CA LEU A 141 8.07 -9.50 -9.10
C LEU A 141 6.81 -8.84 -8.55
N LEU A 142 5.70 -8.85 -9.30
CA LEU A 142 4.41 -8.35 -8.84
C LEU A 142 3.95 -9.09 -7.56
N SER A 143 4.09 -10.41 -7.53
CA SER A 143 3.78 -11.21 -6.35
C SER A 143 4.63 -10.82 -5.15
N ASN A 144 5.93 -10.62 -5.35
CA ASN A 144 6.85 -10.19 -4.30
C ASN A 144 6.49 -8.78 -3.77
N ILE A 145 6.17 -7.86 -4.66
CA ILE A 145 5.75 -6.50 -4.27
C ILE A 145 4.45 -6.56 -3.47
N ARG A 146 3.46 -7.33 -3.91
CA ARG A 146 2.20 -7.51 -3.16
C ARG A 146 2.43 -8.07 -1.77
N ASN A 147 3.33 -9.04 -1.63
CA ASN A 147 3.63 -9.63 -0.33
C ASN A 147 4.19 -8.61 0.68
N VAL A 148 4.86 -7.58 0.20
CA VAL A 148 5.54 -6.57 1.03
C VAL A 148 4.69 -5.31 1.20
N VAL A 149 4.07 -4.84 0.14
CA VAL A 149 3.42 -3.52 0.06
C VAL A 149 1.91 -3.57 0.31
N ASP A 150 1.26 -4.68 -0.04
CA ASP A 150 -0.20 -4.79 0.05
C ASP A 150 -0.66 -5.00 1.49
N VAL A 151 -1.07 -3.90 2.13
CA VAL A 151 -1.60 -3.91 3.51
C VAL A 151 -2.99 -4.55 3.62
N GLU A 152 -3.71 -4.70 2.51
CA GLU A 152 -5.03 -5.31 2.45
C GLU A 152 -5.00 -6.79 2.03
N ARG A 153 -3.81 -7.37 1.96
CA ARG A 153 -3.64 -8.77 1.63
C ARG A 153 -4.44 -9.66 2.59
N LYS A 154 -5.08 -10.68 2.04
CA LYS A 154 -5.77 -11.69 2.86
C LYS A 154 -4.79 -12.45 3.75
N ILE A 155 -5.18 -12.57 5.00
CA ILE A 155 -4.45 -13.33 6.01
C ILE A 155 -4.68 -14.83 5.81
#